data_a9238b62779a7d83419f49d50ef4fe6d
#
_entry.id   a9238b62779a7d83419f49d50ef4fe6d
#
_cell.length_a   1.000
_cell.length_b   1.000
_cell.length_c   1.000
_cell.angle_alpha   90.00
_cell.angle_beta   90.00
_cell.angle_gamma   90.00
#
_symmetry.space_group_name_H-M   'P 1'
#
loop_
_entity.id
_entity.type
_entity.pdbx_description
1 polymer ?
#
loop_
_entity_poly.entity_id
_entity_poly.type
_entity_poly.pdbx_seq_one_letter_code
_entity_poly.pdbx_strand_id
1 'polypeptide(L)'
;MIRTTLLAAALALAGAATPAFAVQADAGAPPTIILVHGAFADGSSWNKVIGTLHAWKLPAVAVQNPLTSLADDVAATRRAIAAAPGKVVLVGHSWGGTVITEAGDDPKVQALVYVAAFAPDVGQSSAQQGEGVPVGPGLTRLQEKDGYLTLPADAIAQDFAPDVTKKAAALLYSTQVPLKASALGEAVTTAAWRSKPSWYVVSRDDRMLSPQLQVATAQRIGAQLQSIGSSHVSLLSHPAQVADSILEAAGVKPAELPLAEQGG
;
A
#
# COMPACT_ATOMS: atom_id res chain seq x y z
N MET A 1 -56.67 -42.23 -50.62
CA MET A 1 -55.39 -42.35 -49.81
C MET A 1 -54.54 -41.14 -50.17
N ILE A 2 -54.58 -40.13 -49.29
CA ILE A 2 -53.80 -38.89 -49.50
C ILE A 2 -52.71 -38.88 -48.46
N ARG A 3 -51.45 -38.96 -48.89
CA ARG A 3 -50.27 -38.84 -48.01
C ARG A 3 -49.86 -37.39 -47.86
N THR A 4 -50.04 -36.85 -46.67
CA THR A 4 -49.59 -35.50 -46.29
C THR A 4 -48.13 -35.57 -45.77
N THR A 5 -47.20 -34.94 -46.46
CA THR A 5 -45.78 -34.84 -46.08
C THR A 5 -45.62 -33.54 -45.27
N LEU A 6 -45.23 -33.68 -44.01
CA LEU A 6 -44.88 -32.56 -43.11
C LEU A 6 -43.40 -32.19 -43.35
N LEU A 7 -43.15 -30.97 -43.79
CA LEU A 7 -41.82 -30.36 -43.89
C LEU A 7 -41.47 -29.69 -42.56
N ALA A 8 -40.47 -30.21 -41.84
CA ALA A 8 -39.92 -29.58 -40.65
C ALA A 8 -38.84 -28.57 -41.03
N ALA A 9 -39.07 -27.30 -40.80
CA ALA A 9 -38.06 -26.24 -40.97
C ALA A 9 -37.25 -26.13 -39.66
N ALA A 10 -35.96 -26.46 -39.72
CA ALA A 10 -35.01 -26.24 -38.63
C ALA A 10 -34.47 -24.81 -38.72
N LEU A 11 -34.80 -23.98 -37.70
CA LEU A 11 -34.24 -22.64 -37.55
C LEU A 11 -32.87 -22.76 -36.83
N ALA A 12 -31.78 -22.49 -37.56
CA ALA A 12 -30.43 -22.40 -36.98
C ALA A 12 -30.24 -20.99 -36.38
N LEU A 13 -30.19 -20.90 -35.04
CA LEU A 13 -29.74 -19.69 -34.34
C LEU A 13 -28.21 -19.59 -34.48
N ALA A 14 -27.74 -18.69 -35.34
CA ALA A 14 -26.36 -18.28 -35.40
C ALA A 14 -26.09 -17.33 -34.20
N GLY A 15 -25.48 -17.86 -33.11
CA GLY A 15 -25.00 -17.05 -32.00
C GLY A 15 -23.83 -16.18 -32.44
N ALA A 16 -24.04 -14.87 -32.52
CA ALA A 16 -22.97 -13.91 -32.75
C ALA A 16 -22.08 -13.88 -31.48
N ALA A 17 -20.92 -14.51 -31.49
CA ALA A 17 -19.88 -14.34 -30.52
C ALA A 17 -19.32 -12.91 -30.63
N THR A 18 -19.61 -12.05 -29.66
CA THR A 18 -18.93 -10.75 -29.53
C THR A 18 -17.46 -11.00 -29.21
N PRO A 19 -16.50 -10.42 -29.97
CA PRO A 19 -15.09 -10.53 -29.59
C PRO A 19 -14.86 -9.81 -28.26
N ALA A 20 -14.50 -10.55 -27.23
CA ALA A 20 -13.92 -9.97 -26.04
C ALA A 20 -12.57 -9.34 -26.44
N PHE A 21 -12.53 -8.01 -26.48
CA PHE A 21 -11.25 -7.29 -26.58
C PHE A 21 -10.48 -7.56 -25.27
N ALA A 22 -9.59 -8.54 -25.29
CA ALA A 22 -8.56 -8.67 -24.29
C ALA A 22 -7.70 -7.41 -24.41
N VAL A 23 -7.74 -6.53 -23.41
CA VAL A 23 -6.79 -5.43 -23.28
C VAL A 23 -5.43 -6.08 -23.10
N GLN A 24 -4.66 -6.11 -24.16
CA GLN A 24 -3.30 -6.62 -24.18
C GLN A 24 -2.48 -5.65 -23.33
N ALA A 25 -2.01 -6.09 -22.16
CA ALA A 25 -1.12 -5.27 -21.33
C ALA A 25 0.11 -4.93 -22.16
N ASP A 26 0.31 -3.64 -22.40
CA ASP A 26 1.47 -3.14 -23.13
C ASP A 26 2.72 -3.46 -22.29
N ALA A 27 3.60 -4.31 -22.80
CA ALA A 27 4.82 -4.74 -22.12
C ALA A 27 5.82 -3.57 -21.87
N GLY A 28 5.53 -2.39 -22.38
CA GLY A 28 6.31 -1.15 -22.21
C GLY A 28 5.64 -0.07 -21.36
N ALA A 29 4.39 -0.25 -20.92
CA ALA A 29 3.72 0.74 -20.09
C ALA A 29 4.30 0.77 -18.66
N PRO A 30 4.46 1.97 -18.04
CA PRO A 30 4.94 2.06 -16.66
C PRO A 30 3.96 1.37 -15.70
N PRO A 31 4.45 0.78 -14.59
CA PRO A 31 3.58 0.13 -13.63
C PRO A 31 2.66 1.15 -12.93
N THR A 32 1.48 0.71 -12.52
CA THR A 32 0.63 1.50 -11.62
C THR A 32 1.15 1.38 -10.19
N ILE A 33 1.35 2.50 -9.53
CA ILE A 33 1.74 2.55 -8.12
C ILE A 33 0.48 2.52 -7.25
N ILE A 34 0.30 1.48 -6.45
CA ILE A 34 -0.82 1.36 -5.52
C ILE A 34 -0.32 1.62 -4.11
N LEU A 35 -0.86 2.66 -3.48
CA LEU A 35 -0.43 3.22 -2.22
C LEU A 35 -1.44 2.86 -1.12
N VAL A 36 -0.97 2.13 -0.10
CA VAL A 36 -1.79 1.59 0.99
C VAL A 36 -1.40 2.27 2.29
N HIS A 37 -2.33 3.06 2.85
CA HIS A 37 -2.08 3.81 4.08
C HIS A 37 -2.10 2.92 5.34
N GLY A 38 -1.50 3.43 6.42
CA GLY A 38 -1.50 2.80 7.73
C GLY A 38 -2.74 3.11 8.57
N ALA A 39 -2.72 2.67 9.83
CA ALA A 39 -3.68 3.05 10.86
C ALA A 39 -3.65 4.57 11.12
N PHE A 40 -4.76 5.11 11.63
CA PHE A 40 -4.90 6.53 12.03
C PHE A 40 -4.69 7.53 10.87
N ALA A 41 -4.77 7.05 9.63
CA ALA A 41 -4.59 7.83 8.40
C ALA A 41 -5.62 7.39 7.36
N ASP A 42 -5.62 8.08 6.23
CA ASP A 42 -6.38 7.75 5.03
C ASP A 42 -5.52 7.91 3.77
N GLY A 43 -6.10 7.65 2.60
CA GLY A 43 -5.38 7.74 1.33
C GLY A 43 -4.81 9.13 1.02
N SER A 44 -5.32 10.20 1.62
CA SER A 44 -4.82 11.56 1.42
C SER A 44 -3.40 11.78 1.99
N SER A 45 -2.97 10.92 2.91
CA SER A 45 -1.59 10.94 3.43
C SER A 45 -0.54 10.74 2.34
N TRP A 46 -0.93 10.17 1.19
CA TRP A 46 -0.06 9.96 0.03
C TRP A 46 -0.04 11.13 -0.96
N ASN A 47 -0.83 12.20 -0.77
CA ASN A 47 -1.01 13.26 -1.77
C ASN A 47 0.29 13.87 -2.29
N LYS A 48 1.28 14.11 -1.40
CA LYS A 48 2.57 14.67 -1.81
C LYS A 48 3.41 13.68 -2.61
N VAL A 49 3.42 12.41 -2.22
CA VAL A 49 4.09 11.33 -2.97
C VAL A 49 3.44 11.16 -4.33
N ILE A 50 2.10 11.15 -4.40
CA ILE A 50 1.35 11.09 -5.67
C ILE A 50 1.76 12.24 -6.59
N GLY A 51 1.86 13.47 -6.08
CA GLY A 51 2.31 14.62 -6.86
C GLY A 51 3.70 14.40 -7.47
N THR A 52 4.64 13.85 -6.68
CA THR A 52 5.98 13.49 -7.17
C THR A 52 5.90 12.39 -8.24
N LEU A 53 5.14 11.31 -8.01
CA LEU A 53 5.00 10.21 -8.98
C LEU A 53 4.37 10.67 -10.30
N HIS A 54 3.38 11.57 -10.25
CA HIS A 54 2.76 12.14 -11.46
C HIS A 54 3.77 12.99 -12.26
N ALA A 55 4.67 13.73 -11.61
CA ALA A 55 5.75 14.45 -12.31
C ALA A 55 6.66 13.49 -13.09
N TRP A 56 6.82 12.25 -12.60
CA TRP A 56 7.52 11.16 -13.28
C TRP A 56 6.63 10.36 -14.24
N LYS A 57 5.39 10.82 -14.51
CA LYS A 57 4.41 10.15 -15.41
C LYS A 57 4.05 8.73 -14.96
N LEU A 58 4.18 8.43 -13.67
CA LEU A 58 3.73 7.17 -13.09
C LEU A 58 2.27 7.31 -12.63
N PRO A 59 1.37 6.42 -13.11
CA PRO A 59 0.01 6.37 -12.59
C PRO A 59 0.03 5.90 -11.13
N ALA A 60 -0.67 6.61 -10.25
CA ALA A 60 -0.73 6.30 -8.83
C ALA A 60 -2.18 6.26 -8.33
N VAL A 61 -2.49 5.30 -7.47
CA VAL A 61 -3.81 5.11 -6.84
C VAL A 61 -3.63 4.91 -5.35
N ALA A 62 -4.24 5.76 -4.53
CA ALA A 62 -4.31 5.56 -3.09
C ALA A 62 -5.55 4.73 -2.73
N VAL A 63 -5.32 3.60 -2.07
CA VAL A 63 -6.39 2.75 -1.53
C VAL A 63 -6.98 3.42 -0.29
N GLN A 64 -8.29 3.32 -0.12
CA GLN A 64 -8.98 3.69 1.11
C GLN A 64 -9.24 2.40 1.90
N ASN A 65 -8.40 2.14 2.89
CA ASN A 65 -8.54 1.00 3.79
C ASN A 65 -9.69 1.24 4.77
N PRO A 66 -10.66 0.31 4.91
CA PRO A 66 -11.71 0.42 5.93
C PRO A 66 -11.18 0.40 7.37
N LEU A 67 -10.01 -0.22 7.60
CA LEU A 67 -9.39 -0.43 8.91
C LEU A 67 -10.29 -1.23 9.90
N THR A 68 -11.16 -2.07 9.35
CA THR A 68 -12.10 -2.93 10.10
C THR A 68 -11.58 -4.35 10.33
N SER A 69 -10.76 -4.85 9.39
CA SER A 69 -10.05 -6.14 9.49
C SER A 69 -8.92 -6.19 8.46
N LEU A 70 -7.97 -7.11 8.62
CA LEU A 70 -6.96 -7.37 7.58
C LEU A 70 -7.65 -7.80 6.27
N ALA A 71 -8.65 -8.65 6.36
CA ALA A 71 -9.37 -9.16 5.20
C ALA A 71 -10.04 -8.05 4.38
N ASP A 72 -10.66 -7.06 5.04
CA ASP A 72 -11.33 -5.94 4.37
C ASP A 72 -10.32 -5.02 3.66
N ASP A 73 -9.20 -4.72 4.32
CA ASP A 73 -8.14 -3.87 3.76
C ASP A 73 -7.42 -4.57 2.59
N VAL A 74 -7.18 -5.88 2.71
CA VAL A 74 -6.66 -6.72 1.62
C VAL A 74 -7.63 -6.76 0.44
N ALA A 75 -8.93 -6.91 0.70
CA ALA A 75 -9.94 -6.89 -0.36
C ALA A 75 -9.99 -5.54 -1.08
N ALA A 76 -9.84 -4.41 -0.35
CA ALA A 76 -9.75 -3.08 -0.96
C ALA A 76 -8.50 -2.96 -1.86
N THR A 77 -7.34 -3.43 -1.38
CA THR A 77 -6.08 -3.43 -2.14
C THR A 77 -6.16 -4.33 -3.37
N ARG A 78 -6.72 -5.54 -3.26
CA ARG A 78 -6.91 -6.47 -4.39
C ARG A 78 -7.84 -5.90 -5.47
N ARG A 79 -8.87 -5.12 -5.10
CA ARG A 79 -9.70 -4.40 -6.08
C ARG A 79 -8.90 -3.37 -6.88
N ALA A 80 -8.00 -2.64 -6.21
CA ALA A 80 -7.13 -1.67 -6.90
C ALA A 80 -6.13 -2.39 -7.84
N ILE A 81 -5.55 -3.53 -7.43
CA ILE A 81 -4.69 -4.35 -8.27
C ILE A 81 -5.45 -4.85 -9.51
N ALA A 82 -6.66 -5.37 -9.31
CA ALA A 82 -7.48 -5.88 -10.42
C ALA A 82 -7.81 -4.78 -11.44
N ALA A 83 -8.09 -3.56 -10.98
CA ALA A 83 -8.41 -2.41 -11.82
C ALA A 83 -7.20 -1.84 -12.59
N ALA A 84 -5.98 -2.11 -12.15
CA ALA A 84 -4.78 -1.64 -12.82
C ALA A 84 -4.64 -2.28 -14.22
N PRO A 85 -4.31 -1.50 -15.27
CA PRO A 85 -4.25 -2.02 -16.64
C PRO A 85 -3.05 -2.96 -16.89
N GLY A 86 -1.98 -2.83 -16.10
CA GLY A 86 -0.72 -3.56 -16.29
C GLY A 86 -0.09 -4.03 -15.00
N LYS A 87 1.23 -3.99 -14.95
CA LYS A 87 2.01 -4.31 -13.75
C LYS A 87 1.79 -3.29 -12.64
N VAL A 88 2.03 -3.72 -11.41
CA VAL A 88 1.77 -2.95 -10.19
C VAL A 88 3.01 -2.97 -9.30
N VAL A 89 3.31 -1.83 -8.69
CA VAL A 89 4.15 -1.73 -7.50
C VAL A 89 3.24 -1.44 -6.32
N LEU A 90 3.25 -2.29 -5.28
CA LEU A 90 2.51 -2.04 -4.04
C LEU A 90 3.39 -1.29 -3.04
N VAL A 91 2.85 -0.24 -2.45
CA VAL A 91 3.53 0.55 -1.43
C VAL A 91 2.67 0.55 -0.17
N GLY A 92 3.23 0.09 0.95
CA GLY A 92 2.51 0.02 2.23
C GLY A 92 3.20 0.84 3.30
N HIS A 93 2.46 1.75 3.95
CA HIS A 93 2.91 2.49 5.12
C HIS A 93 2.39 1.82 6.39
N SER A 94 3.25 1.62 7.39
CA SER A 94 2.85 1.15 8.73
C SER A 94 2.02 -0.15 8.66
N TRP A 95 0.78 -0.16 9.16
CA TRP A 95 -0.19 -1.25 9.00
C TRP A 95 -0.40 -1.66 7.54
N GLY A 96 -0.36 -0.71 6.60
CA GLY A 96 -0.45 -0.98 5.17
C GLY A 96 0.62 -1.95 4.66
N GLY A 97 1.75 -2.09 5.35
CA GLY A 97 2.77 -3.11 5.04
C GLY A 97 2.27 -4.53 5.26
N THR A 98 1.49 -4.78 6.33
CA THR A 98 0.81 -6.08 6.54
C THR A 98 -0.17 -6.37 5.43
N VAL A 99 -0.93 -5.35 5.00
CA VAL A 99 -1.90 -5.46 3.92
C VAL A 99 -1.22 -5.82 2.58
N ILE A 100 -0.12 -5.14 2.22
CA ILE A 100 0.60 -5.46 0.98
C ILE A 100 1.36 -6.79 1.05
N THR A 101 1.75 -7.23 2.24
CA THR A 101 2.34 -8.55 2.46
C THR A 101 1.35 -9.65 2.09
N GLU A 102 0.08 -9.51 2.48
CA GLU A 102 -0.99 -10.47 2.17
C GLU A 102 -1.53 -10.32 0.74
N ALA A 103 -1.66 -9.10 0.23
CA ALA A 103 -2.25 -8.86 -1.10
C ALA A 103 -1.26 -9.01 -2.26
N GLY A 104 0.04 -9.01 -1.97
CA GLY A 104 1.10 -8.87 -2.98
C GLY A 104 1.48 -10.14 -3.72
N ASP A 105 0.86 -11.28 -3.46
CA ASP A 105 1.05 -12.54 -4.19
C ASP A 105 0.45 -12.53 -5.61
N ASP A 106 -0.33 -11.51 -5.93
CA ASP A 106 -0.95 -11.33 -7.25
C ASP A 106 0.12 -11.27 -8.37
N PRO A 107 -0.08 -11.96 -9.51
CA PRO A 107 0.88 -11.99 -10.62
C PRO A 107 1.09 -10.62 -11.31
N LYS A 108 0.19 -9.65 -11.15
CA LYS A 108 0.40 -8.27 -11.59
C LYS A 108 1.43 -7.55 -10.73
N VAL A 109 1.58 -7.92 -9.45
CA VAL A 109 2.52 -7.26 -8.53
C VAL A 109 3.94 -7.66 -8.90
N GLN A 110 4.74 -6.66 -9.29
CA GLN A 110 6.15 -6.85 -9.65
C GLN A 110 7.12 -6.52 -8.52
N ALA A 111 6.73 -5.64 -7.58
CA ALA A 111 7.59 -5.18 -6.49
C ALA A 111 6.77 -4.67 -5.31
N LEU A 112 7.39 -4.66 -4.12
CA LEU A 112 6.83 -4.18 -2.86
C LEU A 112 7.72 -3.07 -2.29
N VAL A 113 7.10 -2.02 -1.75
CA VAL A 113 7.80 -0.94 -1.02
C VAL A 113 7.16 -0.77 0.35
N TYR A 114 7.95 -0.98 1.38
CA TYR A 114 7.55 -0.81 2.78
C TYR A 114 8.04 0.53 3.31
N VAL A 115 7.16 1.33 3.87
CA VAL A 115 7.51 2.66 4.41
C VAL A 115 7.18 2.66 5.90
N ALA A 116 8.21 2.63 6.76
CA ALA A 116 8.05 2.54 8.23
C ALA A 116 6.99 1.49 8.62
N ALA A 117 7.08 0.25 8.10
CA ALA A 117 5.96 -0.66 7.99
C ALA A 117 6.21 -2.05 8.60
N PHE A 118 5.14 -2.73 8.95
CA PHE A 118 5.16 -4.17 9.22
C PHE A 118 5.31 -4.97 7.92
N ALA A 119 5.97 -6.12 8.00
CA ALA A 119 6.06 -7.12 6.94
C ALA A 119 6.05 -8.53 7.56
N PRO A 120 4.94 -8.96 8.15
CA PRO A 120 4.86 -10.24 8.86
C PRO A 120 5.15 -11.42 7.94
N ASP A 121 5.53 -12.54 8.55
CA ASP A 121 5.69 -13.80 7.84
C ASP A 121 4.39 -14.63 7.88
N VAL A 122 4.29 -15.65 7.06
CA VAL A 122 3.13 -16.57 7.05
C VAL A 122 2.82 -17.08 8.47
N GLY A 123 1.58 -16.91 8.87
CA GLY A 123 1.10 -17.27 10.21
C GLY A 123 1.44 -16.24 11.30
N GLN A 124 2.11 -15.13 10.96
CA GLN A 124 2.46 -14.05 11.89
C GLN A 124 1.52 -12.85 11.70
N SER A 125 1.16 -12.18 12.80
CA SER A 125 0.42 -10.91 12.79
C SER A 125 1.37 -9.72 13.01
N SER A 126 0.86 -8.50 12.79
CA SER A 126 1.60 -7.26 13.11
C SER A 126 1.96 -7.17 14.60
N ALA A 127 1.05 -7.57 15.49
CA ALA A 127 1.30 -7.57 16.93
C ALA A 127 2.47 -8.51 17.28
N GLN A 128 2.48 -9.72 16.74
CA GLN A 128 3.55 -10.70 16.97
C GLN A 128 4.89 -10.26 16.37
N GLN A 129 4.88 -9.53 15.26
CA GLN A 129 6.13 -9.00 14.69
C GLN A 129 6.80 -7.98 15.62
N GLY A 130 6.03 -7.27 16.44
CA GLY A 130 6.53 -6.33 17.43
C GLY A 130 6.99 -6.95 18.76
N GLU A 131 6.79 -8.25 18.97
CA GLU A 131 7.19 -8.91 20.21
C GLU A 131 8.71 -8.92 20.40
N GLY A 132 9.16 -8.67 21.64
CA GLY A 132 10.58 -8.68 21.99
C GLY A 132 11.37 -7.44 21.58
N VAL A 133 10.75 -6.45 20.95
CA VAL A 133 11.36 -5.15 20.63
C VAL A 133 10.76 -4.05 21.50
N PRO A 134 11.53 -2.98 21.81
CA PRO A 134 10.98 -1.86 22.55
C PRO A 134 9.76 -1.26 21.86
N VAL A 135 8.67 -1.12 22.62
CA VAL A 135 7.43 -0.49 22.12
C VAL A 135 7.69 0.99 21.89
N GLY A 136 7.32 1.49 20.73
CA GLY A 136 7.41 2.92 20.42
C GLY A 136 6.55 3.75 21.39
N PRO A 137 7.05 4.90 21.90
CA PRO A 137 6.30 5.71 22.85
C PRO A 137 4.87 6.06 22.42
N GLY A 138 4.66 6.31 21.13
CA GLY A 138 3.34 6.62 20.59
C GLY A 138 2.35 5.47 20.69
N LEU A 139 2.81 4.21 20.59
CA LEU A 139 1.92 3.05 20.75
C LEU A 139 1.40 2.91 22.19
N THR A 140 2.14 3.40 23.19
CA THR A 140 1.67 3.39 24.59
C THR A 140 0.57 4.42 24.86
N ARG A 141 0.29 5.30 23.89
CA ARG A 141 -0.69 6.39 23.99
C ARG A 141 -1.99 6.09 23.21
N LEU A 142 -2.09 4.89 22.63
CA LEU A 142 -3.31 4.47 21.96
C LEU A 142 -4.50 4.49 22.92
N GLN A 143 -5.62 5.01 22.44
CA GLN A 143 -6.91 5.01 23.12
C GLN A 143 -7.82 4.00 22.44
N GLU A 144 -8.37 3.08 23.24
CA GLU A 144 -9.35 2.11 22.74
C GLU A 144 -10.75 2.51 23.18
N LYS A 145 -11.68 2.54 22.21
CA LYS A 145 -13.09 2.73 22.45
C LYS A 145 -13.89 1.83 21.52
N ASP A 146 -14.81 1.07 22.06
CA ASP A 146 -15.70 0.16 21.31
C ASP A 146 -14.95 -0.83 20.39
N GLY A 147 -13.73 -1.21 20.83
CA GLY A 147 -12.83 -2.10 20.08
C GLY A 147 -12.09 -1.43 18.92
N TYR A 148 -12.04 -0.09 18.90
CA TYR A 148 -11.28 0.68 17.92
C TYR A 148 -10.20 1.52 18.59
N LEU A 149 -9.04 1.58 17.94
CA LEU A 149 -7.86 2.33 18.39
C LEU A 149 -7.80 3.68 17.68
N THR A 150 -7.46 4.71 18.46
CA THR A 150 -7.17 6.06 17.98
C THR A 150 -5.95 6.63 18.71
N LEU A 151 -5.40 7.72 18.19
CA LEU A 151 -4.38 8.53 18.86
C LEU A 151 -4.97 9.87 19.31
N PRO A 152 -4.71 10.32 20.55
CA PRO A 152 -5.07 11.67 20.99
C PRO A 152 -4.24 12.73 20.23
N ALA A 153 -4.75 13.96 20.17
CA ALA A 153 -4.15 15.03 19.37
C ALA A 153 -2.68 15.31 19.71
N ASP A 154 -2.33 15.24 20.98
CA ASP A 154 -0.96 15.47 21.43
C ASP A 154 -0.02 14.30 21.07
N ALA A 155 -0.51 13.03 21.02
CA ALA A 155 0.26 11.90 20.53
C ALA A 155 0.47 12.00 18.99
N ILE A 156 -0.53 12.45 18.24
CA ILE A 156 -0.33 12.75 16.81
C ILE A 156 0.80 13.77 16.63
N ALA A 157 0.80 14.85 17.42
CA ALA A 157 1.79 15.92 17.27
C ALA A 157 3.20 15.57 17.83
N GLN A 158 3.30 14.68 18.82
CA GLN A 158 4.56 14.41 19.51
C GLN A 158 5.22 13.09 19.10
N ASP A 159 4.42 12.10 18.66
CA ASP A 159 4.90 10.75 18.40
C ASP A 159 4.64 10.28 16.97
N PHE A 160 3.43 10.53 16.45
CA PHE A 160 3.07 10.08 15.10
C PHE A 160 3.70 10.95 14.01
N ALA A 161 3.58 12.29 14.13
CA ALA A 161 3.96 13.25 13.10
C ALA A 161 4.64 14.51 13.69
N PRO A 162 5.71 14.40 14.51
CA PRO A 162 6.37 15.56 15.11
C PRO A 162 7.12 16.46 14.11
N ASP A 163 7.44 15.95 12.95
CA ASP A 163 8.21 16.62 11.89
C ASP A 163 7.33 17.28 10.79
N VAL A 164 6.02 17.31 10.98
CA VAL A 164 5.12 18.12 10.15
C VAL A 164 4.71 19.42 10.86
N THR A 165 4.09 20.35 10.13
CA THR A 165 3.57 21.57 10.75
C THR A 165 2.45 21.28 11.75
N LYS A 166 2.29 22.14 12.78
CA LYS A 166 1.16 22.02 13.74
C LYS A 166 -0.21 21.95 13.05
N LYS A 167 -0.39 22.71 11.97
CA LYS A 167 -1.62 22.67 11.17
C LYS A 167 -1.83 21.31 10.51
N ALA A 168 -0.78 20.71 9.97
CA ALA A 168 -0.86 19.38 9.37
C ALA A 168 -1.14 18.30 10.43
N ALA A 169 -0.47 18.36 11.60
CA ALA A 169 -0.75 17.43 12.70
C ALA A 169 -2.20 17.54 13.21
N ALA A 170 -2.74 18.75 13.33
CA ALA A 170 -4.15 18.97 13.70
C ALA A 170 -5.12 18.41 12.65
N LEU A 171 -4.78 18.53 11.36
CA LEU A 171 -5.58 17.94 10.28
C LEU A 171 -5.55 16.40 10.35
N LEU A 172 -4.38 15.79 10.54
CA LEU A 172 -4.24 14.34 10.74
C LEU A 172 -5.10 13.83 11.90
N TYR A 173 -5.09 14.54 13.03
CA TYR A 173 -5.97 14.20 14.16
C TYR A 173 -7.46 14.24 13.77
N SER A 174 -7.88 15.26 13.02
CA SER A 174 -9.29 15.43 12.65
C SER A 174 -9.79 14.45 11.60
N THR A 175 -8.87 13.90 10.79
CA THR A 175 -9.19 12.98 9.68
C THR A 175 -8.76 11.54 9.96
N GLN A 176 -8.19 11.25 11.14
CA GLN A 176 -7.75 9.90 11.45
C GLN A 176 -8.90 8.89 11.36
N VAL A 177 -8.63 7.77 10.72
CA VAL A 177 -9.56 6.64 10.68
C VAL A 177 -9.18 5.68 11.79
N PRO A 178 -10.12 5.34 12.71
CA PRO A 178 -9.85 4.38 13.78
C PRO A 178 -9.54 2.98 13.22
N LEU A 179 -8.56 2.30 13.81
CA LEU A 179 -8.23 0.92 13.46
C LEU A 179 -8.96 -0.04 14.41
N LYS A 180 -9.63 -1.07 13.88
CA LYS A 180 -10.15 -2.16 14.71
C LYS A 180 -9.01 -2.86 15.44
N ALA A 181 -9.04 -2.88 16.78
CA ALA A 181 -7.94 -3.40 17.60
C ALA A 181 -7.58 -4.86 17.28
N SER A 182 -8.61 -5.69 17.02
CA SER A 182 -8.41 -7.10 16.66
C SER A 182 -7.62 -7.31 15.37
N ALA A 183 -7.65 -6.36 14.43
CA ALA A 183 -6.94 -6.47 13.16
C ALA A 183 -5.42 -6.64 13.34
N LEU A 184 -4.84 -6.00 14.36
CA LEU A 184 -3.40 -6.15 14.65
C LEU A 184 -2.99 -7.58 15.01
N GLY A 185 -3.93 -8.39 15.52
CA GLY A 185 -3.73 -9.80 15.86
C GLY A 185 -4.04 -10.78 14.70
N GLU A 186 -4.57 -10.29 13.58
CA GLU A 186 -4.87 -11.15 12.44
C GLU A 186 -3.58 -11.53 11.71
N ALA A 187 -3.35 -12.85 11.56
CA ALA A 187 -2.16 -13.38 10.91
C ALA A 187 -2.31 -13.36 9.39
N VAL A 188 -1.22 -13.05 8.68
CA VAL A 188 -1.17 -13.19 7.22
C VAL A 188 -1.10 -14.65 6.81
N THR A 189 -1.74 -14.99 5.71
CA THR A 189 -1.72 -16.34 5.11
C THR A 189 -0.68 -16.48 4.01
N THR A 190 -0.23 -15.35 3.46
CA THR A 190 0.85 -15.27 2.47
C THR A 190 1.88 -14.23 2.92
N ALA A 191 3.11 -14.36 2.41
CA ALA A 191 4.18 -13.41 2.63
C ALA A 191 4.81 -13.06 1.27
N ALA A 192 4.21 -12.11 0.57
CA ALA A 192 4.56 -11.77 -0.81
C ALA A 192 6.05 -11.38 -0.98
N TRP A 193 6.68 -10.82 0.04
CA TRP A 193 8.09 -10.47 0.06
C TRP A 193 9.04 -11.69 -0.10
N ARG A 194 8.55 -12.91 0.12
CA ARG A 194 9.32 -14.15 -0.12
C ARG A 194 9.59 -14.41 -1.62
N SER A 195 8.75 -13.85 -2.50
CA SER A 195 8.82 -14.06 -3.95
C SER A 195 8.92 -12.80 -4.77
N LYS A 196 8.74 -11.61 -4.15
CA LYS A 196 8.77 -10.32 -4.84
C LYS A 196 9.98 -9.51 -4.37
N PRO A 197 10.69 -8.82 -5.28
CA PRO A 197 11.69 -7.84 -4.91
C PRO A 197 11.05 -6.77 -4.02
N SER A 198 11.77 -6.39 -2.97
CA SER A 198 11.24 -5.51 -1.92
C SER A 198 12.21 -4.38 -1.61
N TRP A 199 11.65 -3.21 -1.32
CA TRP A 199 12.32 -2.01 -0.82
C TRP A 199 11.76 -1.65 0.54
N TYR A 200 12.60 -1.04 1.38
CA TYR A 200 12.18 -0.63 2.71
C TYR A 200 12.73 0.76 3.06
N VAL A 201 11.84 1.70 3.33
CA VAL A 201 12.16 3.03 3.83
C VAL A 201 12.08 3.02 5.35
N VAL A 202 13.23 3.13 6.00
CA VAL A 202 13.35 3.20 7.47
C VAL A 202 13.25 4.65 7.92
N SER A 203 12.35 4.95 8.84
CA SER A 203 12.21 6.23 9.53
C SER A 203 13.01 6.20 10.83
N ARG A 204 14.16 6.93 10.89
CA ARG A 204 15.11 6.82 12.02
C ARG A 204 14.61 7.41 13.34
N ASP A 205 13.70 8.37 13.26
CA ASP A 205 13.17 9.09 14.43
C ASP A 205 11.72 8.67 14.72
N ASP A 206 11.33 7.47 14.22
CA ASP A 206 10.00 6.91 14.39
C ASP A 206 9.74 6.55 15.86
N ARG A 207 8.67 7.13 16.42
CA ARG A 207 8.21 6.93 17.79
C ARG A 207 6.96 6.03 17.88
N MET A 208 6.48 5.52 16.72
CA MET A 208 5.40 4.53 16.64
C MET A 208 5.99 3.13 16.45
N LEU A 209 6.65 2.89 15.32
CA LEU A 209 7.30 1.63 15.00
C LEU A 209 8.81 1.76 15.18
N SER A 210 9.36 1.07 16.18
CA SER A 210 10.77 1.25 16.56
C SER A 210 11.70 1.11 15.33
N PRO A 211 12.69 2.04 15.15
CA PRO A 211 13.64 1.95 14.06
C PRO A 211 14.42 0.63 14.03
N GLN A 212 14.67 0.04 15.22
CA GLN A 212 15.33 -1.26 15.34
C GLN A 212 14.49 -2.37 14.70
N LEU A 213 13.16 -2.36 14.93
CA LEU A 213 12.25 -3.31 14.29
C LEU A 213 12.22 -3.10 12.78
N GLN A 214 12.18 -1.85 12.32
CA GLN A 214 12.17 -1.53 10.89
C GLN A 214 13.42 -2.07 10.18
N VAL A 215 14.62 -1.84 10.75
CA VAL A 215 15.89 -2.34 10.20
C VAL A 215 15.92 -3.87 10.21
N ALA A 216 15.54 -4.50 11.33
CA ALA A 216 15.50 -5.97 11.43
C ALA A 216 14.50 -6.57 10.42
N THR A 217 13.36 -5.92 10.22
CA THR A 217 12.36 -6.32 9.22
C THR A 217 12.92 -6.22 7.81
N ALA A 218 13.52 -5.08 7.44
CA ALA A 218 14.13 -4.89 6.13
C ALA A 218 15.21 -5.94 5.81
N GLN A 219 16.06 -6.24 6.79
CA GLN A 219 17.08 -7.29 6.67
C GLN A 219 16.48 -8.68 6.50
N ARG A 220 15.47 -9.01 7.33
CA ARG A 220 14.79 -10.32 7.29
C ARG A 220 14.11 -10.59 5.95
N ILE A 221 13.47 -9.58 5.35
CA ILE A 221 12.80 -9.72 4.06
C ILE A 221 13.73 -9.52 2.85
N GLY A 222 15.03 -9.27 3.08
CA GLY A 222 16.02 -9.04 2.02
C GLY A 222 15.75 -7.78 1.19
N ALA A 223 15.13 -6.74 1.79
CA ALA A 223 14.77 -5.52 1.08
C ALA A 223 15.97 -4.62 0.80
N GLN A 224 15.93 -3.88 -0.32
CA GLN A 224 16.81 -2.73 -0.52
C GLN A 224 16.41 -1.65 0.48
N LEU A 225 17.37 -1.21 1.31
CA LEU A 225 17.09 -0.33 2.43
C LEU A 225 17.50 1.10 2.13
N GLN A 226 16.56 2.03 2.31
CA GLN A 226 16.79 3.47 2.40
C GLN A 226 16.49 3.92 3.84
N SER A 227 17.29 4.85 4.38
CA SER A 227 17.11 5.36 5.75
C SER A 227 16.95 6.87 5.74
N ILE A 228 15.84 7.36 6.31
CA ILE A 228 15.46 8.78 6.32
C ILE A 228 15.41 9.26 7.77
N GLY A 229 15.95 10.46 8.06
CA GLY A 229 15.79 11.15 9.34
C GLY A 229 14.39 11.76 9.42
N SER A 230 13.39 10.96 9.73
CA SER A 230 11.98 11.36 9.78
C SER A 230 11.23 10.65 10.90
N SER A 231 10.08 11.20 11.25
CA SER A 231 9.09 10.54 12.10
C SER A 231 8.44 9.35 11.37
N HIS A 232 7.40 8.78 11.98
CA HIS A 232 6.60 7.69 11.41
C HIS A 232 6.01 8.02 10.03
N VAL A 233 5.76 9.29 9.74
CA VAL A 233 5.05 9.75 8.54
C VAL A 233 6.00 10.36 7.48
N SER A 234 7.09 9.68 7.17
CA SER A 234 8.07 10.12 6.15
C SER A 234 7.41 10.47 4.80
N LEU A 235 6.30 9.82 4.44
CA LEU A 235 5.51 10.11 3.25
C LEU A 235 4.92 11.55 3.25
N LEU A 236 4.76 12.17 4.42
CA LEU A 236 4.28 13.54 4.57
C LEU A 236 5.41 14.56 4.71
N SER A 237 6.45 14.22 5.48
CA SER A 237 7.57 15.13 5.79
C SER A 237 8.69 15.06 4.75
N HIS A 238 8.93 13.88 4.14
CA HIS A 238 10.00 13.59 3.18
C HIS A 238 9.49 12.89 1.92
N PRO A 239 8.42 13.40 1.26
CA PRO A 239 7.74 12.70 0.17
C PRO A 239 8.64 12.41 -1.03
N ALA A 240 9.60 13.25 -1.34
CA ALA A 240 10.55 13.04 -2.43
C ALA A 240 11.44 11.83 -2.17
N GLN A 241 12.01 11.70 -0.97
CA GLN A 241 12.86 10.56 -0.61
C GLN A 241 12.07 9.25 -0.56
N VAL A 242 10.80 9.27 -0.13
CA VAL A 242 9.91 8.10 -0.22
C VAL A 242 9.63 7.74 -1.68
N ALA A 243 9.41 8.75 -2.54
CA ALA A 243 9.20 8.53 -3.96
C ALA A 243 10.44 7.93 -4.65
N ASP A 244 11.68 8.25 -4.22
CA ASP A 244 12.90 7.68 -4.80
C ASP A 244 12.89 6.13 -4.71
N SER A 245 12.58 5.57 -3.54
CA SER A 245 12.44 4.10 -3.39
C SER A 245 11.33 3.51 -4.26
N ILE A 246 10.23 4.25 -4.45
CA ILE A 246 9.12 3.81 -5.31
C ILE A 246 9.55 3.83 -6.79
N LEU A 247 10.28 4.86 -7.21
CA LEU A 247 10.82 4.99 -8.57
C LEU A 247 11.79 3.83 -8.88
N GLU A 248 12.71 3.52 -7.95
CA GLU A 248 13.61 2.38 -8.08
C GLU A 248 12.83 1.06 -8.23
N ALA A 249 11.81 0.83 -7.38
CA ALA A 249 10.95 -0.35 -7.45
C ALA A 249 10.15 -0.43 -8.76
N ALA A 250 9.81 0.73 -9.34
CA ALA A 250 9.16 0.83 -10.65
C ALA A 250 10.11 0.64 -11.84
N GLY A 251 11.42 0.53 -11.59
CA GLY A 251 12.45 0.45 -12.64
C GLY A 251 12.76 1.78 -13.32
N VAL A 252 12.35 2.91 -12.70
CA VAL A 252 12.63 4.27 -13.20
C VAL A 252 13.92 4.77 -12.58
N LYS A 253 14.87 5.18 -13.43
CA LYS A 253 16.14 5.74 -12.96
C LYS A 253 16.05 7.27 -12.82
N PRO A 254 16.41 7.86 -11.67
CA PRO A 254 16.33 9.31 -11.43
C PRO A 254 17.09 10.18 -12.46
N ALA A 255 18.05 9.64 -13.18
CA ALA A 255 18.84 10.35 -14.22
C ALA A 255 18.07 10.60 -15.54
N GLU A 256 16.83 10.12 -15.68
CA GLU A 256 16.05 10.14 -16.94
C GLU A 256 14.98 11.22 -16.99
N LEU A 257 14.96 12.19 -16.05
CA LEU A 257 14.04 13.34 -16.19
C LEU A 257 14.45 14.18 -17.41
N PRO A 258 13.54 14.44 -18.36
CA PRO A 258 13.74 15.44 -19.39
C PRO A 258 13.98 16.81 -18.75
N LEU A 259 15.05 17.51 -19.12
CA LEU A 259 15.44 18.83 -18.59
C LEU A 259 14.41 19.97 -18.80
N ALA A 260 13.24 19.68 -19.35
CA ALA A 260 12.26 20.69 -19.77
C ALA A 260 11.27 21.17 -18.68
N GLU A 261 11.25 20.57 -17.48
CA GLU A 261 10.24 20.92 -16.45
C GLU A 261 10.82 21.40 -15.10
N GLN A 262 12.07 21.85 -15.06
CA GLN A 262 12.68 22.42 -13.85
C GLN A 262 12.44 23.93 -13.67
N GLY A 263 11.54 24.52 -14.45
CA GLY A 263 11.24 25.95 -14.42
C GLY A 263 9.75 26.24 -14.44
N GLY A 264 9.15 26.30 -13.26
CA GLY A 264 7.78 26.76 -13.06
C GLY A 264 7.52 27.05 -11.60
#